data_548781298db98d4306da5f3e9d4212ee
#
_entry.id   548781298db98d4306da5f3e9d4212ee
#
_cell.length_a   1.000
_cell.length_b   1.000
_cell.length_c   1.000
_cell.angle_alpha   90.00
_cell.angle_beta   90.00
_cell.angle_gamma   90.00
#
_symmetry.space_group_name_H-M   'P 1'
#
loop_
_entity.id
_entity.type
_entity.pdbx_description
1 polymer ?
#
loop_
_entity_poly.entity_id
_entity_poly.type
_entity_poly.pdbx_seq_one_letter_code
_entity_poly.pdbx_strand_id
1 'polypeptide(L)'
;VETVLSGMSDMSQVEDNISTMACLRPLDESGLDLVRRAAGIINESIAIQCTSCGYCLKDCPMDIPIPDYFQIYNSARMAPAKGLPPQRFYYLNRSKGHGKASDCIGCGRCEASCPQHLPIRKDLEDVAGLLERLI
;
A
#
# COMPACT_ATOMS: atom_id res chain seq x y z
N VAL A 1 -2.34 -9.69 22.61
CA VAL A 1 -1.00 -9.75 21.97
C VAL A 1 -0.06 -10.38 22.98
N GLU A 2 0.57 -11.50 22.62
CA GLU A 2 1.52 -12.20 23.53
C GLU A 2 2.95 -11.73 23.32
N THR A 3 3.30 -11.34 22.11
CA THR A 3 4.66 -10.91 21.76
C THR A 3 4.63 -9.80 20.73
N VAL A 4 5.46 -8.79 20.92
CA VAL A 4 5.72 -7.72 19.95
C VAL A 4 7.14 -7.89 19.42
N LEU A 5 7.29 -8.02 18.09
CA LEU A 5 8.59 -8.06 17.44
C LEU A 5 8.96 -6.65 16.99
N SER A 6 10.16 -6.20 17.35
CA SER A 6 10.71 -4.91 16.93
C SER A 6 12.01 -5.14 16.16
N GLY A 7 12.10 -4.56 14.94
CA GLY A 7 13.33 -4.52 14.16
C GLY A 7 14.27 -3.44 14.73
N MET A 8 15.47 -3.84 15.20
CA MET A 8 16.47 -2.95 15.76
C MET A 8 17.78 -3.15 15.01
N SER A 9 18.46 -2.06 14.66
CA SER A 9 19.71 -2.07 13.89
C SER A 9 20.90 -1.53 14.66
N ASP A 10 20.67 -0.92 15.82
CA ASP A 10 21.73 -0.43 16.70
C ASP A 10 21.37 -0.61 18.19
N MET A 11 22.38 -0.46 19.08
CA MET A 11 22.22 -0.73 20.51
C MET A 11 21.32 0.31 21.19
N SER A 12 21.31 1.55 20.73
CA SER A 12 20.47 2.59 21.34
C SER A 12 18.98 2.27 21.19
N GLN A 13 18.58 1.68 20.07
CA GLN A 13 17.19 1.21 19.85
C GLN A 13 16.83 0.04 20.77
N VAL A 14 17.79 -0.84 21.07
CA VAL A 14 17.60 -1.94 22.04
C VAL A 14 17.37 -1.39 23.42
N GLU A 15 18.21 -0.46 23.86
CA GLU A 15 18.12 0.18 25.19
C GLU A 15 16.81 0.96 25.35
N ASP A 16 16.40 1.72 24.34
CA ASP A 16 15.12 2.46 24.32
C ASP A 16 13.92 1.51 24.42
N ASN A 17 13.90 0.45 23.62
CA ASN A 17 12.84 -0.55 23.65
C ASN A 17 12.76 -1.28 25.00
N ILE A 18 13.90 -1.65 25.59
CA ILE A 18 13.93 -2.27 26.91
C ILE A 18 13.39 -1.31 27.97
N SER A 19 13.81 -0.05 27.94
CA SER A 19 13.33 0.99 28.86
C SER A 19 11.82 1.19 28.74
N THR A 20 11.32 1.28 27.51
CA THR A 20 9.88 1.43 27.22
C THR A 20 9.08 0.25 27.76
N MET A 21 9.54 -1.00 27.52
CA MET A 21 8.85 -2.20 27.99
C MET A 21 8.93 -2.39 29.50
N ALA A 22 10.02 -2.00 30.14
CA ALA A 22 10.16 -2.08 31.60
C ALA A 22 9.20 -1.15 32.35
N CYS A 23 8.80 -0.04 31.73
CA CYS A 23 7.89 0.96 32.30
C CYS A 23 6.56 1.07 31.52
N LEU A 24 6.17 0.01 30.80
CA LEU A 24 4.97 0.00 29.98
C LEU A 24 3.73 0.36 30.79
N ARG A 25 3.04 1.40 30.38
CA ARG A 25 1.73 1.78 30.91
C ARG A 25 0.69 1.64 29.79
N PRO A 26 -0.42 0.96 30.05
CA PRO A 26 -1.54 0.94 29.10
C PRO A 26 -1.99 2.36 28.80
N LEU A 27 -2.37 2.63 27.55
CA LEU A 27 -3.00 3.89 27.19
C LEU A 27 -4.35 4.02 27.92
N ASP A 28 -4.64 5.19 28.41
CA ASP A 28 -5.99 5.55 28.89
C ASP A 28 -6.95 5.73 27.69
N GLU A 29 -8.23 5.95 27.97
CA GLU A 29 -9.23 6.15 26.91
C GLU A 29 -8.90 7.33 25.99
N SER A 30 -8.31 8.39 26.53
CA SER A 30 -7.94 9.56 25.72
C SER A 30 -6.79 9.26 24.77
N GLY A 31 -5.81 8.49 25.21
CA GLY A 31 -4.68 8.01 24.40
C GLY A 31 -5.14 7.02 23.32
N LEU A 32 -6.04 6.11 23.67
CA LEU A 32 -6.64 5.18 22.70
C LEU A 32 -7.45 5.91 21.61
N ASP A 33 -8.21 6.94 22.00
CA ASP A 33 -8.98 7.76 21.06
C ASP A 33 -8.06 8.55 20.12
N LEU A 34 -6.95 9.09 20.64
CA LEU A 34 -5.94 9.77 19.82
C LEU A 34 -5.34 8.83 18.76
N VAL A 35 -4.96 7.61 19.16
CA VAL A 35 -4.41 6.61 18.24
C VAL A 35 -5.44 6.20 17.19
N ARG A 36 -6.71 5.98 17.58
CA ARG A 36 -7.79 5.65 16.63
C ARG A 36 -8.01 6.76 15.61
N ARG A 37 -8.01 8.02 16.04
CA ARG A 37 -8.15 9.17 15.14
C ARG A 37 -6.95 9.29 14.18
N ALA A 38 -5.74 9.12 14.69
CA ALA A 38 -4.53 9.13 13.84
C ALA A 38 -4.56 8.01 12.79
N ALA A 39 -4.92 6.80 13.19
CA ALA A 39 -5.10 5.67 12.28
C ALA A 39 -6.19 5.95 11.22
N GLY A 40 -7.31 6.57 11.62
CA GLY A 40 -8.38 7.00 10.70
C GLY A 40 -7.85 7.96 9.62
N ILE A 41 -7.15 9.02 10.02
CA ILE A 41 -6.57 10.01 9.09
C ILE A 41 -5.59 9.35 8.12
N ILE A 42 -4.72 8.46 8.61
CA ILE A 42 -3.77 7.74 7.76
C ILE A 42 -4.52 6.86 6.75
N ASN A 43 -5.49 6.08 7.21
CA ASN A 43 -6.24 5.18 6.35
C ASN A 43 -7.05 5.93 5.28
N GLU A 44 -7.64 7.07 5.62
CA GLU A 44 -8.37 7.92 4.66
C GLU A 44 -7.46 8.51 3.57
N SER A 45 -6.17 8.70 3.87
CA SER A 45 -5.19 9.20 2.90
C SER A 45 -4.75 8.16 1.88
N ILE A 46 -4.97 6.86 2.15
CA ILE A 46 -4.55 5.74 1.29
C ILE A 46 -5.74 5.30 0.43
N ALA A 47 -5.67 5.52 -0.88
CA ALA A 47 -6.76 5.19 -1.79
C ALA A 47 -6.94 3.65 -1.96
N ILE A 48 -5.83 2.89 -2.03
CA ILE A 48 -5.84 1.43 -2.14
C ILE A 48 -5.03 0.85 -0.98
N GLN A 49 -5.68 0.10 -0.09
CA GLN A 49 -5.12 -0.45 1.16
C GLN A 49 -4.23 -1.69 0.92
N CYS A 50 -3.33 -1.60 -0.07
CA CYS A 50 -2.42 -2.68 -0.41
C CYS A 50 -1.23 -2.74 0.55
N THR A 51 -0.98 -3.92 1.14
CA THR A 51 0.15 -4.17 2.04
C THR A 51 1.43 -4.60 1.33
N SER A 52 1.43 -4.64 -0.01
CA SER A 52 2.57 -5.05 -0.85
C SER A 52 3.12 -6.45 -0.56
N CYS A 53 2.29 -7.36 -0.07
CA CYS A 53 2.70 -8.74 0.26
C CYS A 53 3.10 -9.59 -0.96
N GLY A 54 2.71 -9.20 -2.18
CA GLY A 54 3.14 -9.81 -3.44
C GLY A 54 2.44 -11.13 -3.82
N TYR A 55 1.50 -11.66 -3.02
CA TYR A 55 0.86 -12.96 -3.31
C TYR A 55 0.11 -12.98 -4.64
N CYS A 56 -0.43 -11.83 -5.08
CA CYS A 56 -1.14 -11.69 -6.34
C CYS A 56 -0.23 -11.76 -7.59
N LEU A 57 1.08 -11.57 -7.44
CA LEU A 57 2.00 -11.48 -8.59
C LEU A 57 2.10 -12.80 -9.35
N LYS A 58 2.30 -13.92 -8.63
CA LYS A 58 2.47 -15.26 -9.21
C LYS A 58 1.23 -15.77 -9.95
N ASP A 59 0.07 -15.24 -9.61
CA ASP A 59 -1.23 -15.70 -10.12
C ASP A 59 -1.71 -14.83 -11.30
N CYS A 60 -1.01 -13.73 -11.62
CA CYS A 60 -1.38 -12.84 -12.72
C CYS A 60 -0.86 -13.35 -14.06
N PRO A 61 -1.73 -13.82 -14.99
CA PRO A 61 -1.29 -14.33 -16.28
C PRO A 61 -0.78 -13.23 -17.22
N MET A 62 -1.07 -11.96 -16.90
CA MET A 62 -0.62 -10.80 -17.67
C MET A 62 0.66 -10.17 -17.09
N ASP A 63 1.27 -10.80 -16.08
CA ASP A 63 2.48 -10.31 -15.42
C ASP A 63 2.38 -8.85 -14.97
N ILE A 64 1.21 -8.44 -14.44
CA ILE A 64 0.99 -7.08 -13.96
C ILE A 64 1.65 -6.93 -12.58
N PRO A 65 2.56 -5.97 -12.37
CA PRO A 65 3.19 -5.72 -11.07
C PRO A 65 2.23 -4.94 -10.15
N ILE A 66 1.12 -5.59 -9.76
CA ILE A 66 -0.04 -5.02 -9.07
C ILE A 66 0.35 -4.18 -7.85
N PRO A 67 1.20 -4.67 -6.89
CA PRO A 67 1.54 -3.89 -5.70
C PRO A 67 2.29 -2.59 -6.04
N ASP A 68 3.19 -2.62 -7.02
CA ASP A 68 3.95 -1.45 -7.43
C ASP A 68 3.03 -0.38 -8.04
N TYR A 69 2.07 -0.81 -8.87
CA TYR A 69 1.10 0.11 -9.45
C TYR A 69 0.19 0.75 -8.40
N PHE A 70 -0.21 0.00 -7.39
CA PHE A 70 -1.00 0.53 -6.27
C PHE A 70 -0.21 1.54 -5.43
N GLN A 71 1.08 1.31 -5.20
CA GLN A 71 1.94 2.29 -4.52
C GLN A 71 2.08 3.58 -5.33
N ILE A 72 2.33 3.46 -6.65
CA ILE A 72 2.43 4.61 -7.55
C ILE A 72 1.10 5.39 -7.60
N TYR A 73 -0.02 4.68 -7.67
CA TYR A 73 -1.36 5.27 -7.65
C TYR A 73 -1.64 6.02 -6.34
N ASN A 74 -1.38 5.39 -5.20
CA ASN A 74 -1.56 6.03 -3.89
C ASN A 74 -0.71 7.30 -3.77
N SER A 75 0.55 7.24 -4.20
CA SER A 75 1.43 8.42 -4.24
C SER A 75 0.88 9.54 -5.13
N ALA A 76 0.30 9.19 -6.28
CA ALA A 76 -0.33 10.17 -7.17
C ALA A 76 -1.59 10.80 -6.55
N ARG A 77 -2.35 10.05 -5.78
CA ARG A 77 -3.57 10.52 -5.10
C ARG A 77 -3.26 11.44 -3.91
N MET A 78 -2.15 11.19 -3.22
CA MET A 78 -1.71 12.00 -2.07
C MET A 78 -1.15 13.37 -2.49
N ALA A 79 -0.61 13.49 -3.71
CA ALA A 79 -0.03 14.72 -4.23
C ALA A 79 -0.82 15.22 -5.46
N PRO A 80 -2.01 15.82 -5.28
CA PRO A 80 -2.82 16.29 -6.37
C PRO A 80 -2.09 17.40 -7.15
N ALA A 81 -1.63 17.08 -8.35
CA ALA A 81 -1.05 18.03 -9.27
C ALA A 81 -2.10 18.46 -10.29
N LYS A 82 -2.01 19.71 -10.76
CA LYS A 82 -2.76 20.13 -11.94
C LYS A 82 -2.12 19.46 -13.16
N GLY A 83 -2.90 18.64 -13.89
CA GLY A 83 -2.43 17.90 -15.06
C GLY A 83 -2.05 16.45 -14.76
N LEU A 84 -1.17 15.87 -15.60
CA LEU A 84 -0.71 14.50 -15.42
C LEU A 84 0.18 14.38 -14.19
N PRO A 85 -0.06 13.39 -13.31
CA PRO A 85 0.76 13.21 -12.14
C PRO A 85 2.20 12.81 -12.53
N PRO A 86 3.24 13.38 -11.87
CA PRO A 86 4.62 13.00 -12.12
C PRO A 86 4.89 11.51 -11.90
N GLN A 87 4.09 10.85 -11.09
CA GLN A 87 4.10 9.39 -10.85
C GLN A 87 3.86 8.57 -12.12
N ARG A 88 3.24 9.17 -13.15
CA ARG A 88 3.08 8.52 -14.46
C ARG A 88 4.42 8.09 -15.07
N PHE A 89 5.49 8.85 -14.86
CA PHE A 89 6.83 8.47 -15.33
C PHE A 89 7.30 7.16 -14.67
N TYR A 90 7.09 7.02 -13.36
CA TYR A 90 7.42 5.79 -12.63
C TYR A 90 6.57 4.62 -13.13
N TYR A 91 5.27 4.84 -13.35
CA TYR A 91 4.38 3.84 -13.90
C TYR A 91 4.85 3.35 -15.29
N LEU A 92 5.14 4.26 -16.21
CA LEU A 92 5.62 3.94 -17.56
C LEU A 92 6.97 3.20 -17.55
N ASN A 93 7.85 3.54 -16.63
CA ASN A 93 9.10 2.79 -16.46
C ASN A 93 8.87 1.40 -15.89
N ARG A 94 7.99 1.28 -14.90
CA ARG A 94 7.70 -0.01 -14.26
C ARG A 94 6.94 -0.96 -15.19
N SER A 95 6.15 -0.44 -16.14
CA SER A 95 5.42 -1.25 -17.12
C SER A 95 6.28 -1.77 -18.27
N LYS A 96 7.56 -1.34 -18.38
CA LYS A 96 8.48 -1.91 -19.38
C LYS A 96 8.77 -3.38 -19.07
N GLY A 97 8.36 -4.26 -19.97
CA GLY A 97 8.53 -5.71 -19.81
C GLY A 97 7.49 -6.40 -18.92
N HIS A 98 6.47 -5.67 -18.48
CA HIS A 98 5.35 -6.17 -17.70
C HIS A 98 4.02 -5.72 -18.29
N GLY A 99 2.94 -6.40 -17.91
CA GLY A 99 1.58 -5.96 -18.27
C GLY A 99 1.23 -4.62 -17.64
N LYS A 100 0.53 -3.77 -18.38
CA LYS A 100 -0.07 -2.54 -17.87
C LYS A 100 -1.32 -2.84 -17.05
N ALA A 101 -1.81 -1.87 -16.30
CA ALA A 101 -3.05 -2.02 -15.56
C ALA A 101 -4.25 -2.29 -16.49
N SER A 102 -4.27 -1.64 -17.68
CA SER A 102 -5.28 -1.86 -18.72
C SER A 102 -5.22 -3.22 -19.40
N ASP A 103 -4.11 -3.97 -19.27
CA ASP A 103 -3.99 -5.32 -19.83
C ASP A 103 -4.69 -6.38 -18.96
N CYS A 104 -5.32 -5.96 -17.85
CA CYS A 104 -6.06 -6.85 -16.98
C CYS A 104 -7.23 -7.51 -17.70
N ILE A 105 -7.19 -8.85 -17.79
CA ILE A 105 -8.25 -9.65 -18.43
C ILE A 105 -9.41 -10.00 -17.51
N GLY A 106 -9.45 -9.48 -16.29
CA GLY A 106 -10.56 -9.67 -15.34
C GLY A 106 -10.68 -11.08 -14.74
N CYS A 107 -9.66 -11.92 -14.79
CA CYS A 107 -9.73 -13.34 -14.38
C CYS A 107 -9.93 -13.57 -12.87
N GLY A 108 -9.70 -12.58 -12.00
CA GLY A 108 -9.94 -12.63 -10.55
C GLY A 108 -8.95 -13.46 -9.72
N ARG A 109 -7.92 -14.08 -10.30
CA ARG A 109 -6.96 -14.93 -9.57
C ARG A 109 -6.21 -14.14 -8.48
N CYS A 110 -5.82 -12.90 -8.78
CA CYS A 110 -5.15 -12.01 -7.84
C CYS A 110 -6.01 -11.66 -6.62
N GLU A 111 -7.33 -11.50 -6.81
CA GLU A 111 -8.27 -11.24 -5.72
C GLU A 111 -8.45 -12.46 -4.82
N ALA A 112 -8.48 -13.66 -5.41
CA ALA A 112 -8.57 -14.92 -4.65
C ALA A 112 -7.34 -15.13 -3.74
N SER A 113 -6.16 -14.65 -4.16
CA SER A 113 -4.91 -14.76 -3.39
C SER A 113 -4.66 -13.56 -2.47
N CYS A 114 -5.53 -12.53 -2.48
CA CYS A 114 -5.32 -11.32 -1.70
C CYS A 114 -5.78 -11.49 -0.24
N PRO A 115 -4.87 -11.44 0.75
CA PRO A 115 -5.27 -11.56 2.16
C PRO A 115 -6.02 -10.33 2.68
N GLN A 116 -5.98 -9.21 1.95
CA GLN A 116 -6.73 -7.99 2.26
C GLN A 116 -8.08 -7.94 1.55
N HIS A 117 -8.41 -8.94 0.72
CA HIS A 117 -9.65 -9.02 -0.06
C HIS A 117 -9.94 -7.76 -0.89
N LEU A 118 -8.87 -7.14 -1.45
CA LEU A 118 -9.00 -5.95 -2.28
C LEU A 118 -9.72 -6.25 -3.60
N PRO A 119 -10.54 -5.33 -4.11
CA PRO A 119 -11.15 -5.41 -5.43
C PRO A 119 -10.16 -5.07 -6.53
N ILE A 120 -9.11 -5.89 -6.67
CA ILE A 120 -7.90 -5.61 -7.47
C ILE A 120 -8.24 -5.25 -8.92
N ARG A 121 -9.22 -5.93 -9.52
CA ARG A 121 -9.64 -5.65 -10.90
C ARG A 121 -10.16 -4.22 -11.04
N LYS A 122 -11.02 -3.79 -10.12
CA LYS A 122 -11.56 -2.43 -10.08
C LYS A 122 -10.45 -1.41 -9.80
N ASP A 123 -9.56 -1.71 -8.86
CA ASP A 123 -8.44 -0.84 -8.52
C ASP A 123 -7.49 -0.67 -9.71
N LEU A 124 -7.26 -1.72 -10.54
CA LEU A 124 -6.47 -1.62 -11.77
C LEU A 124 -7.15 -0.74 -12.84
N GLU A 125 -8.48 -0.75 -12.94
CA GLU A 125 -9.22 0.19 -13.81
C GLU A 125 -8.96 1.65 -13.37
N ASP A 126 -8.99 1.92 -12.06
CA ASP A 126 -8.72 3.25 -11.52
C ASP A 126 -7.27 3.68 -11.75
N VAL A 127 -6.32 2.76 -11.60
CA VAL A 127 -4.89 2.97 -11.94
C VAL A 127 -4.73 3.34 -13.41
N ALA A 128 -5.31 2.55 -14.32
CA ALA A 128 -5.26 2.81 -15.76
C ALA A 128 -5.92 4.17 -16.09
N GLY A 129 -7.07 4.44 -15.48
CA GLY A 129 -7.79 5.70 -15.64
C GLY A 129 -6.99 6.95 -15.24
N LEU A 130 -6.09 6.85 -14.26
CA LEU A 130 -5.26 7.96 -13.80
C LEU A 130 -3.91 8.04 -14.53
N LEU A 131 -3.24 6.88 -14.72
CA LEU A 131 -1.84 6.85 -15.11
C LEU A 131 -1.60 6.54 -16.61
N GLU A 132 -2.62 6.00 -17.32
CA GLU A 132 -2.49 5.66 -18.74
C GLU A 132 -3.18 6.64 -19.69
N ARG A 133 -4.06 7.52 -19.19
CA ARG A 133 -4.76 8.49 -20.05
C ARG A 133 -3.74 9.32 -20.85
N LEU A 134 -3.92 9.33 -22.15
CA LEU A 134 -3.33 10.32 -23.06
C LEU A 134 -4.12 11.63 -22.92
N ILE A 135 -3.42 12.76 -22.95
CA ILE A 135 -4.05 14.08 -23.07
C ILE A 135 -4.58 14.22 -24.48
#